data_70a6f2754211574aa4f60f5d27d4c9c6
#
_entry.id   70a6f2754211574aa4f60f5d27d4c9c6
#
_cell.length_a   1.000
_cell.length_b   1.000
_cell.length_c   1.000
_cell.angle_alpha   90.00
_cell.angle_beta   90.00
_cell.angle_gamma   90.00
#
_symmetry.space_group_name_H-M   'P 1'
#
loop_
_entity.id
_entity.type
_entity.pdbx_description
1 polymer ?
#
loop_
_entity_poly.entity_id
_entity_poly.type
_entity_poly.pdbx_seq_one_letter_code
_entity_poly.pdbx_strand_id
1 'polypeptide(L)'
;DNNSVFGFTDLDLIFNNKEWSLNNASKKPDLTINRVSNEFYFRNLSFLNNDQSIDLNISNFKNQSKYDVLFKDVELNSFTNKKSSILFDGKINGNLFLSQIDQKFKGESNLVISGLKSNNELIGDASLNLRASDDLKKINIEFYIINDLEKKLNLFGDLSIEDKYYPVDLTLITNGFRINPFSNLIKNSISDFEGEFNSEIKISGSSSNPVFYGNIATSNVAFKVPYLNVRYEIEDNSTFFLNDQSFYIDDFKLTNHLSYLAPGVGCFWQVYPT
;
A
#
# COMPACT_ATOMS: atom_id res chain seq x y z
N ASP A 1 -6.16 -10.67 -45.11
CA ASP A 1 -5.77 -10.58 -43.66
C ASP A 1 -5.44 -9.13 -43.32
N ASN A 2 -6.27 -8.51 -42.52
CA ASN A 2 -6.10 -7.11 -42.11
C ASN A 2 -5.17 -6.98 -40.86
N ASN A 3 -4.53 -8.06 -40.48
CA ASN A 3 -3.65 -8.11 -39.33
C ASN A 3 -2.20 -7.91 -39.74
N SER A 4 -1.48 -7.05 -39.02
CA SER A 4 -0.02 -6.96 -39.06
C SER A 4 0.55 -7.53 -37.78
N VAL A 5 1.54 -8.40 -37.88
CA VAL A 5 2.22 -9.03 -36.76
C VAL A 5 3.66 -8.54 -36.71
N PHE A 6 4.06 -8.00 -35.57
CA PHE A 6 5.42 -7.53 -35.32
C PHE A 6 6.02 -8.41 -34.21
N GLY A 7 7.15 -9.01 -34.48
CA GLY A 7 7.94 -9.71 -33.47
C GLY A 7 8.98 -8.78 -32.85
N PHE A 8 9.29 -8.99 -31.58
CA PHE A 8 10.37 -8.31 -30.88
C PHE A 8 11.49 -9.30 -30.61
N THR A 9 12.71 -8.89 -30.94
CA THR A 9 13.92 -9.71 -30.68
C THR A 9 14.80 -9.10 -29.60
N ASP A 10 14.66 -7.79 -29.39
CA ASP A 10 15.46 -7.05 -28.43
C ASP A 10 14.64 -5.84 -27.97
N LEU A 11 14.35 -5.78 -26.68
CA LEU A 11 13.61 -4.70 -26.05
C LEU A 11 14.02 -4.62 -24.58
N ASP A 12 14.55 -3.48 -24.19
CA ASP A 12 14.87 -3.20 -22.81
C ASP A 12 13.92 -2.14 -22.23
N LEU A 13 13.48 -2.37 -21.00
CA LEU A 13 12.75 -1.40 -20.22
C LEU A 13 13.67 -0.88 -19.11
N ILE A 14 13.78 0.42 -18.99
CA ILE A 14 14.52 1.05 -17.89
C ILE A 14 13.54 1.81 -17.04
N PHE A 15 13.37 1.36 -15.80
CA PHE A 15 12.63 2.11 -14.81
C PHE A 15 13.34 2.08 -13.46
N ASN A 16 13.35 3.22 -12.81
CA ASN A 16 14.01 3.44 -11.53
C ASN A 16 15.50 3.03 -11.51
N ASN A 17 16.22 3.23 -12.65
CA ASN A 17 17.61 2.83 -12.89
C ASN A 17 17.86 1.31 -12.89
N LYS A 18 16.82 0.50 -13.03
CA LYS A 18 16.94 -0.93 -13.29
C LYS A 18 16.59 -1.22 -14.73
N GLU A 19 17.42 -2.00 -15.37
CA GLU A 19 17.25 -2.46 -16.73
C GLU A 19 16.58 -3.83 -16.72
N TRP A 20 15.51 -3.98 -17.49
CA TRP A 20 14.74 -5.19 -17.66
C TRP A 20 14.79 -5.60 -19.11
N SER A 21 15.42 -6.73 -19.38
CA SER A 21 15.60 -7.21 -20.73
C SER A 21 14.51 -8.21 -21.12
N LEU A 22 14.13 -8.19 -22.40
CA LEU A 22 13.15 -9.11 -22.95
C LEU A 22 13.61 -10.57 -22.85
N ASN A 23 12.77 -11.43 -22.28
CA ASN A 23 13.01 -12.86 -22.21
C ASN A 23 12.61 -13.54 -23.52
N ASN A 24 13.59 -13.87 -24.33
CA ASN A 24 13.37 -14.57 -25.60
C ASN A 24 13.39 -16.12 -25.47
N ALA A 25 13.58 -16.64 -24.24
CA ALA A 25 13.82 -18.08 -24.06
C ALA A 25 12.54 -18.94 -24.09
N SER A 26 11.34 -18.37 -23.85
CA SER A 26 10.12 -19.14 -23.75
C SER A 26 9.24 -19.10 -25.00
N LYS A 27 8.61 -17.97 -25.24
CA LYS A 27 7.76 -17.73 -26.43
C LYS A 27 8.13 -16.40 -27.02
N LYS A 28 8.21 -16.35 -28.35
CA LYS A 28 8.49 -15.07 -29.01
C LYS A 28 7.38 -14.07 -28.72
N PRO A 29 7.72 -12.89 -28.17
CA PRO A 29 6.75 -11.83 -27.98
C PRO A 29 6.26 -11.31 -29.31
N ASP A 30 4.99 -11.00 -29.40
CA ASP A 30 4.39 -10.44 -30.61
C ASP A 30 3.43 -9.28 -30.27
N LEU A 31 3.40 -8.33 -31.17
CA LEU A 31 2.35 -7.32 -31.27
C LEU A 31 1.54 -7.59 -32.55
N THR A 32 0.30 -7.96 -32.40
CA THR A 32 -0.64 -8.07 -33.50
C THR A 32 -1.54 -6.84 -33.52
N ILE A 33 -1.63 -6.16 -34.67
CA ILE A 33 -2.50 -5.00 -34.89
C ILE A 33 -3.46 -5.31 -36.02
N ASN A 34 -4.77 -5.16 -35.78
CA ASN A 34 -5.76 -5.14 -36.83
C ASN A 34 -5.97 -3.70 -37.31
N ARG A 35 -5.61 -3.42 -38.56
CA ARG A 35 -5.63 -2.07 -39.12
C ARG A 35 -7.03 -1.52 -39.41
N VAL A 36 -8.03 -2.36 -39.44
CA VAL A 36 -9.42 -1.96 -39.73
C VAL A 36 -10.17 -1.64 -38.44
N SER A 37 -10.00 -2.46 -37.40
CA SER A 37 -10.71 -2.31 -36.14
C SER A 37 -9.94 -1.58 -35.04
N ASN A 38 -8.67 -1.19 -35.29
CA ASN A 38 -7.74 -0.64 -34.29
C ASN A 38 -7.55 -1.54 -33.06
N GLU A 39 -7.74 -2.84 -33.26
CA GLU A 39 -7.53 -3.82 -32.21
C GLU A 39 -6.07 -4.22 -32.14
N PHE A 40 -5.57 -4.46 -30.93
CA PHE A 40 -4.20 -4.90 -30.78
C PHE A 40 -4.05 -5.93 -29.64
N TYR A 41 -3.01 -6.74 -29.77
CA TYR A 41 -2.61 -7.75 -28.79
C TYR A 41 -1.10 -7.69 -28.59
N PHE A 42 -0.65 -7.41 -27.39
CA PHE A 42 0.70 -7.72 -26.93
C PHE A 42 0.66 -9.05 -26.19
N ARG A 43 1.37 -10.04 -26.70
CA ARG A 43 1.41 -11.38 -26.12
C ARG A 43 2.83 -11.79 -25.78
N ASN A 44 2.97 -12.58 -24.71
CA ASN A 44 4.23 -13.18 -24.29
C ASN A 44 5.34 -12.18 -24.02
N LEU A 45 5.00 -10.94 -23.62
CA LEU A 45 6.01 -10.00 -23.14
C LEU A 45 6.46 -10.46 -21.76
N SER A 46 7.72 -10.88 -21.66
CA SER A 46 8.33 -11.29 -20.39
C SER A 46 9.63 -10.52 -20.25
N PHE A 47 9.76 -9.79 -19.15
CA PHE A 47 10.94 -9.00 -18.84
C PHE A 47 11.68 -9.59 -17.65
N LEU A 48 13.00 -9.70 -17.77
CA LEU A 48 13.88 -10.25 -16.75
C LEU A 48 14.84 -9.19 -16.23
N ASN A 49 15.04 -9.20 -14.93
CA ASN A 49 16.16 -8.53 -14.26
C ASN A 49 16.72 -9.50 -13.21
N ASN A 50 17.85 -10.13 -13.50
CA ASN A 50 18.41 -11.24 -12.72
C ASN A 50 17.37 -12.38 -12.56
N ASP A 51 17.02 -12.74 -11.31
CA ASP A 51 16.06 -13.79 -10.99
C ASP A 51 14.59 -13.29 -10.96
N GLN A 52 14.37 -12.01 -11.24
CA GLN A 52 13.06 -11.37 -11.23
C GLN A 52 12.41 -11.45 -12.61
N SER A 53 11.11 -11.67 -12.69
CA SER A 53 10.37 -11.56 -13.95
C SER A 53 9.06 -10.80 -13.81
N ILE A 54 8.71 -10.09 -14.90
CA ILE A 54 7.42 -9.45 -15.11
C ILE A 54 6.87 -9.96 -16.43
N ASP A 55 5.81 -10.76 -16.39
CA ASP A 55 5.14 -11.25 -17.57
C ASP A 55 3.88 -10.41 -17.83
N LEU A 56 3.70 -9.99 -19.09
CA LEU A 56 2.68 -9.03 -19.47
C LEU A 56 1.93 -9.50 -20.72
N ASN A 57 0.60 -9.56 -20.62
CA ASN A 57 -0.30 -9.72 -21.76
C ASN A 57 -1.30 -8.57 -21.77
N ILE A 58 -1.37 -7.85 -22.88
CA ILE A 58 -2.29 -6.73 -23.06
C ILE A 58 -3.09 -6.96 -24.33
N SER A 59 -4.39 -6.75 -24.26
CA SER A 59 -5.23 -6.77 -25.45
C SER A 59 -6.27 -5.65 -25.42
N ASN A 60 -6.57 -5.13 -26.58
CA ASN A 60 -7.70 -4.26 -26.84
C ASN A 60 -8.48 -4.80 -28.02
N PHE A 61 -9.66 -5.34 -27.78
CA PHE A 61 -10.49 -5.98 -28.77
C PHE A 61 -11.93 -5.52 -28.65
N LYS A 62 -12.47 -4.91 -29.71
CA LYS A 62 -13.79 -4.27 -29.74
C LYS A 62 -13.89 -3.29 -28.55
N ASN A 63 -14.85 -3.51 -27.65
CA ASN A 63 -15.04 -2.67 -26.47
C ASN A 63 -14.42 -3.28 -25.21
N GLN A 64 -13.46 -4.18 -25.35
CA GLN A 64 -12.83 -4.88 -24.23
C GLN A 64 -11.32 -4.65 -24.23
N SER A 65 -10.81 -4.10 -23.13
CA SER A 65 -9.37 -4.06 -22.82
C SER A 65 -9.06 -5.05 -21.72
N LYS A 66 -7.96 -5.77 -21.83
CA LYS A 66 -7.45 -6.71 -20.81
C LYS A 66 -5.99 -6.42 -20.54
N TYR A 67 -5.64 -6.44 -19.27
CA TYR A 67 -4.29 -6.33 -18.76
C TYR A 67 -4.06 -7.50 -17.81
N ASP A 68 -3.07 -8.31 -18.08
CA ASP A 68 -2.69 -9.46 -17.28
C ASP A 68 -1.20 -9.35 -17.00
N VAL A 69 -0.85 -9.17 -15.73
CA VAL A 69 0.53 -8.97 -15.27
C VAL A 69 0.85 -9.99 -14.20
N LEU A 70 1.90 -10.77 -14.42
CA LEU A 70 2.42 -11.72 -13.44
C LEU A 70 3.78 -11.22 -12.94
N PHE A 71 3.92 -11.13 -11.63
CA PHE A 71 5.16 -10.78 -10.95
C PHE A 71 5.78 -12.02 -10.32
N LYS A 72 7.08 -12.20 -10.51
CA LYS A 72 7.85 -13.25 -9.86
C LYS A 72 9.11 -12.65 -9.25
N ASP A 73 9.20 -12.72 -7.94
CA ASP A 73 10.31 -12.24 -7.10
C ASP A 73 10.75 -10.79 -7.37
N VAL A 74 9.80 -9.96 -7.82
CA VAL A 74 10.08 -8.57 -8.21
C VAL A 74 10.29 -7.71 -6.97
N GLU A 75 11.45 -7.05 -6.88
CA GLU A 75 11.75 -6.15 -5.77
C GLU A 75 10.83 -4.91 -5.79
N LEU A 76 10.12 -4.67 -4.68
CA LEU A 76 9.21 -3.55 -4.51
C LEU A 76 9.90 -2.19 -4.73
N ASN A 77 11.17 -2.07 -4.36
CA ASN A 77 11.96 -0.86 -4.56
C ASN A 77 12.17 -0.50 -6.05
N SER A 78 11.89 -1.43 -6.98
CA SER A 78 11.87 -1.13 -8.41
C SER A 78 10.79 -0.11 -8.80
N PHE A 79 9.69 -0.04 -8.03
CA PHE A 79 8.55 0.84 -8.28
C PHE A 79 8.54 2.08 -7.37
N THR A 80 9.35 2.11 -6.32
CA THR A 80 9.34 3.20 -5.34
C THR A 80 10.31 4.31 -5.74
N ASN A 81 9.89 5.56 -5.52
CA ASN A 81 10.75 6.70 -5.80
C ASN A 81 11.83 6.82 -4.69
N LYS A 82 13.10 6.76 -5.07
CA LYS A 82 14.25 6.91 -4.14
C LYS A 82 14.30 8.26 -3.41
N LYS A 83 13.55 9.27 -3.87
CA LYS A 83 13.44 10.57 -3.20
C LYS A 83 12.34 10.61 -2.14
N SER A 84 11.57 9.54 -1.98
CA SER A 84 10.54 9.46 -0.94
C SER A 84 11.18 9.40 0.45
N SER A 85 10.53 10.02 1.42
CA SER A 85 10.90 9.91 2.84
C SER A 85 10.63 8.50 3.40
N ILE A 86 9.78 7.74 2.74
CA ILE A 86 9.53 6.31 3.02
C ILE A 86 10.04 5.49 1.85
N LEU A 87 10.93 4.57 2.14
CA LEU A 87 11.46 3.60 1.19
C LEU A 87 10.91 2.23 1.55
N PHE A 88 10.09 1.68 0.67
CA PHE A 88 9.60 0.31 0.81
C PHE A 88 10.50 -0.67 0.08
N ASP A 89 10.70 -1.84 0.69
CA ASP A 89 11.40 -2.98 0.13
C ASP A 89 10.63 -4.27 0.43
N GLY A 90 10.94 -5.33 -0.31
CA GLY A 90 10.29 -6.63 -0.26
C GLY A 90 10.19 -7.24 -1.65
N LYS A 91 9.73 -8.49 -1.73
CA LYS A 91 9.59 -9.21 -3.00
C LYS A 91 8.11 -9.40 -3.34
N ILE A 92 7.71 -8.88 -4.50
CA ILE A 92 6.35 -9.01 -5.03
C ILE A 92 6.25 -10.31 -5.82
N ASN A 93 5.24 -11.11 -5.51
CA ASN A 93 4.82 -12.29 -6.25
C ASN A 93 3.30 -12.25 -6.45
N GLY A 94 2.82 -12.83 -7.56
CA GLY A 94 1.40 -12.95 -7.83
C GLY A 94 0.97 -12.28 -9.12
N ASN A 95 -0.35 -12.16 -9.30
CA ASN A 95 -0.92 -11.65 -10.53
C ASN A 95 -1.84 -10.44 -10.29
N LEU A 96 -1.85 -9.57 -11.28
CA LEU A 96 -2.81 -8.47 -11.43
C LEU A 96 -3.55 -8.68 -12.75
N PHE A 97 -4.84 -8.92 -12.69
CA PHE A 97 -5.72 -8.99 -13.85
C PHE A 97 -6.73 -7.86 -13.82
N LEU A 98 -6.79 -7.08 -14.90
CA LEU A 98 -7.78 -6.03 -15.11
C LEU A 98 -8.41 -6.20 -16.49
N SER A 99 -9.72 -6.18 -16.55
CA SER A 99 -10.48 -6.16 -17.80
C SER A 99 -11.51 -5.05 -17.76
N GLN A 100 -11.63 -4.31 -18.85
CA GLN A 100 -12.69 -3.33 -19.06
C GLN A 100 -13.56 -3.80 -20.21
N ILE A 101 -14.89 -3.88 -19.98
CA ILE A 101 -15.88 -4.27 -20.98
C ILE A 101 -17.00 -3.24 -20.92
N ASP A 102 -17.27 -2.55 -22.04
CA ASP A 102 -18.36 -1.54 -22.13
C ASP A 102 -18.35 -0.57 -20.94
N GLN A 103 -17.20 -0.01 -20.59
CA GLN A 103 -16.97 0.89 -19.45
C GLN A 103 -17.09 0.26 -18.05
N LYS A 104 -17.33 -1.06 -17.97
CA LYS A 104 -17.34 -1.78 -16.70
C LYS A 104 -16.00 -2.44 -16.47
N PHE A 105 -15.53 -2.38 -15.23
CA PHE A 105 -14.26 -2.99 -14.83
C PHE A 105 -14.50 -4.33 -14.15
N LYS A 106 -13.77 -5.33 -14.60
CA LYS A 106 -13.62 -6.61 -13.93
C LYS A 106 -12.15 -6.77 -13.59
N GLY A 107 -11.85 -6.99 -12.33
CA GLY A 107 -10.49 -7.20 -11.86
C GLY A 107 -10.41 -8.35 -10.88
N GLU A 108 -9.29 -9.04 -10.90
CA GLU A 108 -8.89 -9.99 -9.89
C GLU A 108 -7.38 -9.85 -9.71
N SER A 109 -6.95 -9.72 -8.48
CA SER A 109 -5.54 -9.60 -8.15
C SER A 109 -5.27 -10.39 -6.89
N ASN A 110 -4.17 -11.10 -6.90
CA ASN A 110 -3.62 -11.75 -5.73
C ASN A 110 -2.12 -11.46 -5.72
N LEU A 111 -1.72 -10.45 -4.97
CA LEU A 111 -0.33 -10.05 -4.83
C LEU A 111 0.12 -10.31 -3.40
N VAL A 112 1.30 -10.90 -3.28
CA VAL A 112 1.98 -11.12 -2.01
C VAL A 112 3.31 -10.37 -2.04
N ILE A 113 3.63 -9.66 -0.97
CA ILE A 113 4.91 -9.00 -0.76
C ILE A 113 5.57 -9.67 0.43
N SER A 114 6.56 -10.51 0.14
CA SER A 114 7.33 -11.18 1.18
C SER A 114 8.42 -10.26 1.72
N GLY A 115 8.57 -10.26 3.05
CA GLY A 115 9.58 -9.46 3.73
C GLY A 115 9.41 -7.97 3.50
N LEU A 116 8.17 -7.45 3.55
CA LEU A 116 7.89 -6.02 3.44
C LEU A 116 8.62 -5.26 4.55
N LYS A 117 9.41 -4.28 4.14
CA LYS A 117 10.16 -3.37 5.01
C LYS A 117 9.83 -1.93 4.68
N SER A 118 9.97 -1.06 5.65
CA SER A 118 10.05 0.38 5.46
C SER A 118 11.33 0.89 6.10
N ASN A 119 12.15 1.61 5.32
CA ASN A 119 13.42 2.16 5.79
C ASN A 119 14.35 1.11 6.48
N ASN A 120 14.40 -0.10 5.93
CA ASN A 120 15.11 -1.29 6.42
C ASN A 120 14.50 -1.99 7.66
N GLU A 121 13.45 -1.46 8.25
CA GLU A 121 12.73 -2.11 9.34
C GLU A 121 11.64 -3.04 8.81
N LEU A 122 11.60 -4.27 9.31
CA LEU A 122 10.63 -5.29 8.90
C LEU A 122 9.23 -4.91 9.41
N ILE A 123 8.26 -4.89 8.49
CA ILE A 123 6.84 -4.71 8.80
C ILE A 123 6.16 -6.09 8.88
N GLY A 124 6.47 -6.99 7.95
CA GLY A 124 5.89 -8.33 7.84
C GLY A 124 5.72 -8.78 6.39
N ASP A 125 4.88 -9.77 6.17
CA ASP A 125 4.44 -10.18 4.83
C ASP A 125 3.09 -9.55 4.52
N ALA A 126 2.96 -8.90 3.36
CA ALA A 126 1.73 -8.25 2.96
C ALA A 126 1.03 -9.03 1.84
N SER A 127 -0.30 -9.00 1.83
CA SER A 127 -1.13 -9.57 0.77
C SER A 127 -2.19 -8.57 0.34
N LEU A 128 -2.40 -8.46 -0.97
CA LEU A 128 -3.44 -7.64 -1.59
C LEU A 128 -4.29 -8.52 -2.49
N ASN A 129 -5.55 -8.66 -2.14
CA ASN A 129 -6.57 -9.32 -2.93
C ASN A 129 -7.56 -8.27 -3.43
N LEU A 130 -7.79 -8.25 -4.73
CA LEU A 130 -8.81 -7.40 -5.37
C LEU A 130 -9.75 -8.29 -6.14
N ARG A 131 -11.06 -8.07 -6.01
CA ARG A 131 -12.08 -8.78 -6.77
C ARG A 131 -13.20 -7.85 -7.17
N ALA A 132 -13.55 -7.84 -8.45
CA ALA A 132 -14.76 -7.16 -8.89
C ALA A 132 -16.00 -7.89 -8.38
N SER A 133 -17.04 -7.14 -7.97
CA SER A 133 -18.35 -7.69 -7.64
C SER A 133 -19.01 -8.31 -8.88
N ASP A 134 -19.96 -9.23 -8.67
CA ASP A 134 -20.65 -9.92 -9.77
C ASP A 134 -21.42 -8.97 -10.70
N ASP A 135 -21.93 -7.87 -10.16
CA ASP A 135 -22.61 -6.82 -10.91
C ASP A 135 -21.64 -5.80 -11.55
N LEU A 136 -20.35 -5.96 -11.36
CA LEU A 136 -19.28 -5.10 -11.86
C LEU A 136 -19.41 -3.62 -11.45
N LYS A 137 -20.01 -3.36 -10.31
CA LYS A 137 -20.21 -1.99 -9.77
C LYS A 137 -19.21 -1.63 -8.69
N LYS A 138 -18.58 -2.63 -8.08
CA LYS A 138 -17.64 -2.47 -6.96
C LYS A 138 -16.41 -3.32 -7.16
N ILE A 139 -15.33 -2.90 -6.54
CA ILE A 139 -14.14 -3.71 -6.31
C ILE A 139 -14.06 -3.98 -4.81
N ASN A 140 -14.13 -5.25 -4.45
CA ASN A 140 -13.80 -5.69 -3.10
C ASN A 140 -12.29 -5.70 -2.92
N ILE A 141 -11.84 -5.10 -1.84
CA ILE A 141 -10.42 -4.94 -1.48
C ILE A 141 -10.20 -5.67 -0.18
N GLU A 142 -9.17 -6.51 -0.14
CA GLU A 142 -8.62 -7.04 1.08
C GLU A 142 -7.09 -6.88 1.05
N PHE A 143 -6.57 -6.05 1.94
CA PHE A 143 -5.14 -5.88 2.14
C PHE A 143 -4.81 -6.20 3.60
N TYR A 144 -3.84 -7.08 3.84
CA TYR A 144 -3.43 -7.39 5.20
C TYR A 144 -1.91 -7.56 5.30
N ILE A 145 -1.41 -7.35 6.50
CA ILE A 145 -0.01 -7.57 6.86
C ILE A 145 0.03 -8.59 8.00
N ILE A 146 0.85 -9.62 7.82
CA ILE A 146 1.12 -10.66 8.81
C ILE A 146 2.55 -10.48 9.32
N ASN A 147 2.70 -10.47 10.64
CA ASN A 147 3.99 -10.55 11.30
C ASN A 147 3.86 -11.49 12.51
N ASP A 148 4.85 -12.37 12.74
CA ASP A 148 4.83 -13.37 13.80
C ASP A 148 3.57 -14.24 13.80
N LEU A 149 3.10 -14.65 12.59
CA LEU A 149 1.91 -15.46 12.34
C LEU A 149 0.57 -14.76 12.70
N GLU A 150 0.57 -13.50 13.03
CA GLU A 150 -0.62 -12.72 13.37
C GLU A 150 -0.90 -11.65 12.32
N LYS A 151 -2.18 -11.42 12.02
CA LYS A 151 -2.60 -10.26 11.23
C LYS A 151 -2.42 -8.99 12.08
N LYS A 152 -1.41 -8.21 11.76
CA LYS A 152 -1.11 -6.93 12.43
C LYS A 152 -1.87 -5.76 11.84
N LEU A 153 -2.22 -5.83 10.55
CA LEU A 153 -3.05 -4.87 9.86
C LEU A 153 -4.00 -5.61 8.92
N ASN A 154 -5.25 -5.19 8.88
CA ASN A 154 -6.25 -5.67 7.92
C ASN A 154 -7.11 -4.50 7.45
N LEU A 155 -7.04 -4.19 6.14
CA LEU A 155 -7.87 -3.20 5.45
C LEU A 155 -8.77 -3.96 4.48
N PHE A 156 -10.08 -3.84 4.63
CA PHE A 156 -11.02 -4.56 3.77
C PHE A 156 -12.30 -3.77 3.53
N GLY A 157 -12.98 -4.09 2.45
CA GLY A 157 -14.25 -3.47 2.09
C GLY A 157 -14.38 -3.24 0.59
N ASP A 158 -15.16 -2.24 0.21
CA ASP A 158 -15.57 -2.01 -1.16
C ASP A 158 -15.16 -0.61 -1.67
N LEU A 159 -14.73 -0.55 -2.93
CA LEU A 159 -14.61 0.65 -3.73
C LEU A 159 -15.67 0.62 -4.82
N SER A 160 -16.58 1.59 -4.87
CA SER A 160 -17.54 1.73 -5.97
C SER A 160 -16.84 2.28 -7.22
N ILE A 161 -17.10 1.65 -8.38
CA ILE A 161 -16.53 2.05 -9.67
C ILE A 161 -17.60 2.58 -10.64
N GLU A 162 -18.87 2.52 -10.26
CA GLU A 162 -19.99 3.04 -11.05
C GLU A 162 -20.18 4.55 -10.84
N ASP A 163 -19.87 5.05 -9.66
CA ASP A 163 -20.02 6.46 -9.32
C ASP A 163 -18.77 7.27 -9.70
N LYS A 164 -18.97 8.45 -10.27
CA LYS A 164 -17.93 9.40 -10.64
C LYS A 164 -16.99 9.77 -9.49
N TYR A 165 -17.48 9.71 -8.27
CA TYR A 165 -16.71 10.07 -7.07
C TYR A 165 -16.01 8.87 -6.44
N TYR A 166 -16.18 7.67 -7.00
CA TYR A 166 -15.56 6.43 -6.48
C TYR A 166 -15.72 6.30 -4.96
N PRO A 167 -16.97 6.18 -4.46
CA PRO A 167 -17.21 6.04 -3.03
C PRO A 167 -16.47 4.83 -2.46
N VAL A 168 -15.91 5.01 -1.26
CA VAL A 168 -15.23 3.97 -0.51
C VAL A 168 -16.05 3.58 0.72
N ASP A 169 -16.03 2.30 1.07
CA ASP A 169 -16.57 1.74 2.31
C ASP A 169 -15.58 0.68 2.80
N LEU A 170 -14.56 1.13 3.52
CA LEU A 170 -13.47 0.30 3.97
C LEU A 170 -13.41 0.30 5.50
N THR A 171 -12.88 -0.78 6.05
CA THR A 171 -12.58 -0.92 7.46
C THR A 171 -11.10 -1.25 7.61
N LEU A 172 -10.40 -0.50 8.46
CA LEU A 172 -9.02 -0.74 8.86
C LEU A 172 -8.98 -1.22 10.29
N ILE A 173 -8.43 -2.39 10.51
CA ILE A 173 -8.17 -2.96 11.84
C ILE A 173 -6.66 -3.13 12.01
N THR A 174 -6.12 -2.68 13.14
CA THR A 174 -4.74 -2.98 13.53
C THR A 174 -4.70 -3.66 14.90
N ASN A 175 -3.76 -4.59 15.07
CA ASN A 175 -3.55 -5.32 16.30
C ASN A 175 -2.04 -5.37 16.62
N GLY A 176 -1.59 -4.54 17.56
CA GLY A 176 -0.18 -4.40 17.87
C GLY A 176 0.65 -4.02 16.65
N PHE A 177 0.15 -3.10 15.82
CA PHE A 177 0.86 -2.66 14.62
C PHE A 177 1.96 -1.67 15.00
N ARG A 178 3.21 -2.03 14.70
CA ARG A 178 4.39 -1.20 15.02
C ARG A 178 4.49 0.01 14.13
N ILE A 179 4.77 1.16 14.72
CA ILE A 179 4.89 2.42 13.99
C ILE A 179 6.34 2.78 13.64
N ASN A 180 7.32 2.16 14.28
CA ASN A 180 8.75 2.43 14.07
C ASN A 180 9.14 2.51 12.58
N PRO A 181 8.68 1.59 11.70
CA PRO A 181 9.02 1.62 10.28
C PRO A 181 8.64 2.92 9.56
N PHE A 182 7.74 3.71 10.16
CA PHE A 182 7.23 4.97 9.61
C PHE A 182 7.78 6.21 10.31
N SER A 183 8.71 6.06 11.26
CA SER A 183 9.32 7.16 12.03
C SER A 183 9.94 8.25 11.15
N ASN A 184 10.41 7.89 9.96
CA ASN A 184 10.96 8.86 9.00
C ASN A 184 9.97 9.92 8.51
N LEU A 185 8.66 9.68 8.61
CA LEU A 185 7.64 10.68 8.26
C LEU A 185 7.67 11.89 9.18
N ILE A 186 8.05 11.70 10.42
CA ILE A 186 7.99 12.70 11.50
C ILE A 186 9.35 13.07 12.08
N LYS A 187 10.45 12.56 11.50
CA LYS A 187 11.82 12.71 12.00
C LYS A 187 12.28 14.15 12.22
N ASN A 188 11.67 15.14 11.54
CA ASN A 188 12.01 16.55 11.71
C ASN A 188 11.51 17.11 13.05
N SER A 189 10.46 16.52 13.63
CA SER A 189 9.84 16.97 14.88
C SER A 189 10.06 16.00 16.02
N ILE A 190 10.12 14.71 15.72
CA ILE A 190 10.18 13.59 16.68
C ILE A 190 11.22 12.59 16.19
N SER A 191 12.05 12.08 17.08
CA SER A 191 12.97 10.96 16.84
C SER A 191 12.69 9.82 17.81
N ASP A 192 13.32 8.66 17.58
CA ASP A 192 13.21 7.47 18.41
C ASP A 192 11.75 7.11 18.70
N PHE A 193 10.90 7.23 17.65
CA PHE A 193 9.47 6.95 17.74
C PHE A 193 9.24 5.45 17.71
N GLU A 194 8.66 4.92 18.77
CA GLU A 194 8.38 3.50 18.93
C GLU A 194 7.01 3.29 19.57
N GLY A 195 6.49 2.08 19.47
CA GLY A 195 5.22 1.67 20.06
C GLY A 195 4.33 0.93 19.08
N GLU A 196 3.16 0.56 19.58
CA GLU A 196 2.17 -0.23 18.85
C GLU A 196 0.81 0.46 18.90
N PHE A 197 0.03 0.24 17.82
CA PHE A 197 -1.33 0.74 17.69
C PHE A 197 -2.32 -0.41 17.53
N ASN A 198 -3.43 -0.27 18.24
CA ASN A 198 -4.64 -1.06 18.05
C ASN A 198 -5.73 -0.12 17.59
N SER A 199 -6.34 -0.41 16.44
CA SER A 199 -7.34 0.48 15.87
C SER A 199 -8.47 -0.27 15.20
N GLU A 200 -9.65 0.36 15.20
CA GLU A 200 -10.75 0.03 14.31
C GLU A 200 -11.25 1.33 13.70
N ILE A 201 -11.02 1.51 12.39
CA ILE A 201 -11.32 2.74 11.67
C ILE A 201 -12.17 2.41 10.46
N LYS A 202 -13.34 3.02 10.39
CA LYS A 202 -14.20 3.02 9.22
C LYS A 202 -13.82 4.17 8.30
N ILE A 203 -13.62 3.87 7.02
CA ILE A 203 -13.25 4.83 5.98
C ILE A 203 -14.40 4.86 4.98
N SER A 204 -15.01 6.03 4.80
CA SER A 204 -16.16 6.25 3.91
C SER A 204 -15.95 7.51 3.07
N GLY A 205 -16.97 7.92 2.31
CA GLY A 205 -16.89 9.11 1.45
C GLY A 205 -16.35 8.81 0.07
N SER A 206 -15.77 9.81 -0.61
CA SER A 206 -15.16 9.61 -1.93
C SER A 206 -13.68 9.29 -1.83
N SER A 207 -13.13 8.63 -2.82
CA SER A 207 -11.68 8.33 -2.88
C SER A 207 -10.80 9.58 -2.86
N SER A 208 -11.31 10.73 -3.32
CA SER A 208 -10.61 12.01 -3.30
C SER A 208 -10.80 12.81 -1.99
N ASN A 209 -11.83 12.48 -1.21
CA ASN A 209 -12.14 13.12 0.06
C ASN A 209 -12.67 12.06 1.05
N PRO A 210 -11.82 11.18 1.55
CA PRO A 210 -12.23 10.14 2.50
C PRO A 210 -12.54 10.73 3.87
N VAL A 211 -13.47 10.10 4.55
CA VAL A 211 -13.91 10.43 5.90
C VAL A 211 -13.57 9.27 6.82
N PHE A 212 -13.02 9.56 7.99
CA PHE A 212 -12.51 8.56 8.92
C PHE A 212 -13.30 8.60 10.23
N TYR A 213 -13.80 7.44 10.68
CA TYR A 213 -14.45 7.27 11.96
C TYR A 213 -13.87 6.07 12.71
N GLY A 214 -13.56 6.26 13.97
CA GLY A 214 -13.04 5.15 14.77
C GLY A 214 -12.10 5.59 15.88
N ASN A 215 -11.32 4.65 16.36
CA ASN A 215 -10.38 4.88 17.42
C ASN A 215 -9.01 4.23 17.17
N ILE A 216 -8.01 4.79 17.82
CA ILE A 216 -6.64 4.26 17.85
C ILE A 216 -6.21 4.25 19.31
N ALA A 217 -6.02 3.07 19.87
CA ALA A 217 -5.42 2.89 21.21
C ALA A 217 -3.91 2.65 21.07
N THR A 218 -3.15 3.24 21.96
CA THR A 218 -1.68 3.14 21.99
C THR A 218 -1.20 2.12 23.01
N SER A 219 -0.07 1.50 22.72
CA SER A 219 0.64 0.62 23.66
C SER A 219 2.15 0.85 23.53
N ASN A 220 2.82 1.07 24.67
CA ASN A 220 4.26 1.28 24.75
C ASN A 220 4.77 2.38 23.83
N VAL A 221 3.99 3.44 23.61
CA VAL A 221 4.39 4.53 22.71
C VAL A 221 5.35 5.47 23.40
N ALA A 222 6.52 5.64 22.79
CA ALA A 222 7.52 6.58 23.24
C ALA A 222 8.17 7.30 22.06
N PHE A 223 8.66 8.50 22.32
CA PHE A 223 9.35 9.31 21.33
C PHE A 223 10.27 10.34 22.00
N LYS A 224 11.23 10.82 21.25
CA LYS A 224 12.11 11.90 21.68
C LYS A 224 11.82 13.18 20.90
N VAL A 225 11.76 14.31 21.58
CA VAL A 225 11.73 15.63 20.97
C VAL A 225 13.17 16.15 20.90
N PRO A 226 13.82 16.17 19.72
CA PRO A 226 15.25 16.47 19.59
C PRO A 226 15.61 17.86 20.10
N TYR A 227 14.78 18.86 19.84
CA TYR A 227 15.00 20.23 20.27
C TYR A 227 15.08 20.38 21.80
N LEU A 228 14.28 19.59 22.53
CA LEU A 228 14.28 19.58 24.00
C LEU A 228 15.27 18.56 24.58
N ASN A 229 15.75 17.64 23.73
CA ASN A 229 16.53 16.47 24.12
C ASN A 229 15.83 15.61 25.20
N VAL A 230 14.50 15.55 25.18
CA VAL A 230 13.65 14.88 26.16
C VAL A 230 12.92 13.73 25.50
N ARG A 231 12.92 12.56 26.17
CA ARG A 231 12.09 11.41 25.83
C ARG A 231 10.77 11.50 26.56
N TYR A 232 9.70 11.28 25.83
CA TYR A 232 8.34 11.24 26.33
C TYR A 232 7.76 9.85 26.12
N GLU A 233 6.89 9.46 27.02
CA GLU A 233 6.10 8.24 26.94
C GLU A 233 4.62 8.59 27.05
N ILE A 234 3.81 7.97 26.19
CA ILE A 234 2.35 8.08 26.24
C ILE A 234 1.83 6.97 27.15
N GLU A 235 0.93 7.30 28.06
CA GLU A 235 0.30 6.29 28.94
C GLU A 235 -0.40 5.23 28.08
N ASP A 236 -0.20 3.96 28.44
CA ASP A 236 -0.81 2.84 27.72
C ASP A 236 -2.34 2.96 27.70
N ASN A 237 -2.92 2.50 26.59
CA ASN A 237 -4.35 2.59 26.28
C ASN A 237 -4.88 4.04 26.13
N SER A 238 -4.00 5.03 25.98
CA SER A 238 -4.44 6.36 25.53
C SER A 238 -5.15 6.21 24.19
N THR A 239 -6.35 6.77 24.09
CA THR A 239 -7.21 6.57 22.92
C THR A 239 -7.40 7.86 22.15
N PHE A 240 -7.11 7.79 20.87
CA PHE A 240 -7.35 8.85 19.89
C PHE A 240 -8.62 8.50 19.13
N PHE A 241 -9.56 9.41 19.06
CA PHE A 241 -10.81 9.25 18.33
C PHE A 241 -10.77 10.06 17.04
N LEU A 242 -11.15 9.40 15.95
CA LEU A 242 -11.31 10.01 14.63
C LEU A 242 -12.79 10.28 14.39
N ASN A 243 -13.10 11.51 14.00
CA ASN A 243 -14.45 11.92 13.65
C ASN A 243 -14.40 12.86 12.44
N ASP A 244 -14.75 12.33 11.28
CA ASP A 244 -14.59 12.99 9.99
C ASP A 244 -13.12 13.35 9.70
N GLN A 245 -12.81 14.61 9.55
CA GLN A 245 -11.44 15.10 9.32
C GLN A 245 -10.78 15.63 10.60
N SER A 246 -11.42 15.45 11.73
CA SER A 246 -10.93 15.86 13.04
C SER A 246 -10.53 14.67 13.89
N PHE A 247 -9.64 14.90 14.82
CA PHE A 247 -9.32 13.94 15.87
C PHE A 247 -9.36 14.62 17.23
N TYR A 248 -9.70 13.86 18.25
CA TYR A 248 -9.63 14.30 19.62
C TYR A 248 -9.05 13.17 20.50
N ILE A 249 -8.50 13.56 21.62
CA ILE A 249 -7.84 12.66 22.57
C ILE A 249 -8.57 12.79 23.90
N ASP A 250 -8.90 11.65 24.48
CA ASP A 250 -9.48 11.59 25.81
C ASP A 250 -8.43 11.11 26.81
N ASP A 251 -8.35 11.77 27.98
CA ASP A 251 -7.42 11.44 29.08
C ASP A 251 -5.96 11.19 28.64
N PHE A 252 -5.40 12.13 27.89
CA PHE A 252 -4.02 12.04 27.42
C PHE A 252 -3.02 12.39 28.51
N LYS A 253 -2.16 11.44 28.88
CA LYS A 253 -1.03 11.67 29.77
C LYS A 253 0.29 11.43 29.06
N LEU A 254 1.16 12.43 29.15
CA LEU A 254 2.50 12.39 28.64
C LEU A 254 3.48 12.48 29.81
N THR A 255 4.33 11.46 29.95
CA THR A 255 5.36 11.43 30.99
C THR A 255 6.75 11.65 30.39
N ASN A 256 7.64 12.25 31.15
CA ASN A 256 9.03 12.39 30.78
C ASN A 256 9.95 11.80 31.85
N HIS A 257 11.06 11.21 31.44
CA HIS A 257 12.06 10.64 32.34
C HIS A 257 13.18 11.64 32.72
N LEU A 258 12.87 12.93 32.88
CA LEU A 258 13.82 13.90 33.43
C LEU A 258 14.09 13.72 34.95
N SER A 259 13.65 12.63 35.52
CA SER A 259 13.55 12.39 36.96
C SER A 259 14.85 12.20 37.72
N TYR A 260 16.03 12.41 37.14
CA TYR A 260 17.28 12.29 37.89
C TYR A 260 17.77 13.59 38.52
N LEU A 261 17.12 14.76 38.30
CA LEU A 261 17.52 16.04 38.91
C LEU A 261 16.45 16.76 39.74
N ALA A 262 15.19 16.30 39.76
CA ALA A 262 14.19 16.85 40.67
C ALA A 262 13.03 15.85 40.89
N PRO A 263 12.91 15.20 42.05
CA PRO A 263 11.74 14.41 42.38
C PRO A 263 10.56 15.38 42.54
N GLY A 264 9.54 15.30 41.69
CA GLY A 264 8.25 15.94 41.91
C GLY A 264 7.71 16.91 40.85
N VAL A 265 8.28 16.99 39.68
CA VAL A 265 7.67 17.78 38.59
C VAL A 265 7.17 16.86 37.46
N GLY A 266 5.98 16.31 37.64
CA GLY A 266 5.19 15.73 36.57
C GLY A 266 4.53 16.90 35.80
N CYS A 267 4.88 17.07 34.52
CA CYS A 267 4.13 17.96 33.64
C CYS A 267 2.91 17.21 33.12
N PHE A 268 1.74 17.54 33.65
CA PHE A 268 0.46 17.09 33.11
C PHE A 268 -0.01 18.13 32.09
N TRP A 269 -0.22 17.71 30.86
CA TRP A 269 -0.89 18.52 29.86
C TRP A 269 -2.27 17.90 29.63
N GLN A 270 -3.30 18.61 30.06
CA GLN A 270 -4.67 18.28 29.72
C GLN A 270 -5.07 19.12 28.51
N VAL A 271 -5.29 18.49 27.39
CA VAL A 271 -5.78 19.15 26.18
C VAL A 271 -7.31 19.12 26.25
N TYR A 272 -7.92 20.28 26.48
CA TYR A 272 -9.36 20.44 26.38
C TYR A 272 -9.74 20.64 24.91
N PRO A 273 -10.78 19.98 24.41
CA PRO A 273 -11.31 20.26 23.09
C PRO A 273 -11.87 21.69 23.08
N THR A 274 -11.48 22.47 22.08
CA THR A 274 -12.07 23.79 21.77
C THR A 274 -13.26 23.67 20.85
#